data_f713ed9793a4a268118f2615c29edafa
#
_entry.id   f713ed9793a4a268118f2615c29edafa
#
_cell.length_a   1.000
_cell.length_b   1.000
_cell.length_c   1.000
_cell.angle_alpha   90.00
_cell.angle_beta   90.00
_cell.angle_gamma   90.00
#
_symmetry.space_group_name_H-M   'P 1'
#
loop_
_entity.id
_entity.type
_entity.pdbx_description
1 polymer ?
#
loop_
_entity_poly.entity_id
_entity_poly.type
_entity_poly.pdbx_seq_one_letter_code
_entity_poly.pdbx_strand_id
1 'polypeptide(L)'
;MTKDWPLDLSEDAMRAMTDATMDRIGVFMSTLSEQALDRSAEADLQYLRSLKEPLPEVGGDFAQLLDTVFHDLAPLSLNPASPGFMGYVPGGGIFHAALADLISNTLNRYTGVAGVAPALNQLEANVVRWLCQIMGYPEQARGFLTSGGSLANWSGLVTARHAKLGEDSARAEIYTSDQAHHCVAKAAR
;
A
#
# COMPACT_ATOMS: atom_id res chain seq x y z
N MET A 1 -12.50 36.95 -14.98
CA MET A 1 -11.94 36.74 -13.63
C MET A 1 -11.88 35.23 -13.43
N THR A 2 -10.72 34.65 -13.59
CA THR A 2 -10.46 33.22 -13.20
C THR A 2 -10.59 33.19 -11.69
N LYS A 3 -11.49 32.34 -11.22
CA LYS A 3 -11.69 32.10 -9.79
C LYS A 3 -10.53 31.25 -9.33
N ASP A 4 -9.55 31.81 -8.62
CA ASP A 4 -8.45 31.05 -8.03
C ASP A 4 -9.02 30.15 -6.95
N TRP A 5 -8.93 28.84 -7.19
CA TRP A 5 -9.26 27.83 -6.20
C TRP A 5 -7.97 27.43 -5.47
N PRO A 6 -7.92 27.51 -4.13
CA PRO A 6 -6.68 27.23 -3.38
C PRO A 6 -6.09 25.83 -3.60
N LEU A 7 -6.91 24.86 -4.05
CA LEU A 7 -6.49 23.49 -4.32
C LEU A 7 -6.09 23.25 -5.79
N ASP A 8 -6.34 24.23 -6.69
CA ASP A 8 -5.94 24.15 -8.08
C ASP A 8 -4.53 24.75 -8.22
N LEU A 9 -3.53 23.90 -8.12
CA LEU A 9 -2.13 24.31 -8.19
C LEU A 9 -1.72 24.65 -9.63
N SER A 10 -0.91 25.70 -9.78
CA SER A 10 -0.22 25.95 -11.04
C SER A 10 0.82 24.87 -11.35
N GLU A 11 1.21 24.75 -12.63
CA GLU A 11 2.25 23.80 -13.03
C GLU A 11 3.57 24.07 -12.28
N ASP A 12 3.95 25.32 -12.09
CA ASP A 12 5.16 25.69 -11.35
C ASP A 12 5.07 25.28 -9.87
N ALA A 13 3.91 25.47 -9.24
CA ALA A 13 3.70 25.02 -7.87
C ALA A 13 3.76 23.50 -7.74
N MET A 14 3.15 22.75 -8.67
CA MET A 14 3.23 21.30 -8.72
C MET A 14 4.68 20.82 -8.90
N ARG A 15 5.46 21.47 -9.76
CA ARG A 15 6.89 21.15 -9.94
C ARG A 15 7.67 21.43 -8.68
N ALA A 16 7.52 22.60 -8.06
CA ALA A 16 8.23 22.93 -6.83
C ALA A 16 7.94 21.95 -5.69
N MET A 17 6.69 21.54 -5.51
CA MET A 17 6.31 20.53 -4.52
C MET A 17 6.90 19.15 -4.85
N THR A 18 6.92 18.78 -6.14
CA THR A 18 7.52 17.53 -6.58
C THR A 18 9.03 17.51 -6.34
N ASP A 19 9.73 18.58 -6.71
CA ASP A 19 11.18 18.70 -6.51
C ASP A 19 11.53 18.64 -5.03
N ALA A 20 10.83 19.39 -4.18
CA ALA A 20 11.02 19.35 -2.73
C ALA A 20 10.78 17.95 -2.14
N THR A 21 9.81 17.22 -2.66
CA THR A 21 9.54 15.83 -2.26
C THR A 21 10.66 14.90 -2.73
N MET A 22 11.11 15.06 -3.97
CA MET A 22 12.18 14.25 -4.55
C MET A 22 13.52 14.44 -3.82
N ASP A 23 13.81 15.64 -3.35
CA ASP A 23 15.01 15.90 -2.54
C ASP A 23 15.00 15.03 -1.26
N ARG A 24 13.86 14.96 -0.54
CA ARG A 24 13.73 14.13 0.67
C ARG A 24 13.78 12.63 0.34
N ILE A 25 13.10 12.21 -0.71
CA ILE A 25 13.14 10.81 -1.17
C ILE A 25 14.57 10.42 -1.56
N GLY A 26 15.29 11.28 -2.26
CA GLY A 26 16.66 11.04 -2.67
C GLY A 26 17.59 10.81 -1.48
N VAL A 27 17.50 11.65 -0.45
CA VAL A 27 18.23 11.48 0.80
C VAL A 27 17.83 10.19 1.51
N PHE A 28 16.52 9.93 1.65
CA PHE A 28 16.01 8.71 2.27
C PHE A 28 16.54 7.46 1.58
N MET A 29 16.45 7.40 0.26
CA MET A 29 16.91 6.24 -0.53
C MET A 29 18.41 6.04 -0.49
N SER A 30 19.19 7.12 -0.53
CA SER A 30 20.66 7.04 -0.51
C SER A 30 21.23 6.62 0.86
N THR A 31 20.48 6.84 1.93
CA THR A 31 20.88 6.49 3.30
C THR A 31 20.26 5.20 3.83
N LEU A 32 19.47 4.47 3.02
CA LEU A 32 18.76 3.25 3.46
C LEU A 32 19.67 2.23 4.16
N SER A 33 20.89 2.05 3.67
CA SER A 33 21.86 1.10 4.26
C SER A 33 22.36 1.50 5.65
N GLU A 34 22.21 2.76 6.02
CA GLU A 34 22.68 3.32 7.30
C GLU A 34 21.52 3.50 8.30
N GLN A 35 20.27 3.40 7.82
CA GLN A 35 19.11 3.61 8.65
C GLN A 35 18.88 2.45 9.61
N ALA A 36 18.49 2.78 10.83
CA ALA A 36 18.14 1.80 11.85
C ALA A 36 16.96 0.93 11.40
N LEU A 37 16.98 -0.33 11.80
CA LEU A 37 15.91 -1.28 11.55
C LEU A 37 14.60 -0.87 12.25
N ASP A 38 14.73 -0.50 13.51
CA ASP A 38 13.56 -0.19 14.35
C ASP A 38 13.95 0.79 15.46
N ARG A 39 13.27 1.90 15.50
CA ARG A 39 13.34 2.91 16.56
C ARG A 39 11.96 3.20 17.17
N SER A 40 10.98 2.32 16.92
CA SER A 40 9.61 2.53 17.39
C SER A 40 9.50 2.64 18.92
N ALA A 41 10.40 2.00 19.66
CA ALA A 41 10.46 2.11 21.12
C ALA A 41 10.85 3.52 21.62
N GLU A 42 11.45 4.36 20.78
CA GLU A 42 11.77 5.76 21.13
C GLU A 42 10.53 6.66 21.10
N ALA A 43 9.47 6.23 20.41
CA ALA A 43 8.19 6.91 20.36
C ALA A 43 7.38 6.61 21.64
N ASP A 44 7.76 7.23 22.74
CA ASP A 44 7.05 7.05 24.01
C ASP A 44 5.62 7.64 23.98
N LEU A 45 4.85 7.32 25.01
CA LEU A 45 3.45 7.79 25.12
C LEU A 45 3.33 9.32 25.22
N GLN A 46 4.33 9.99 25.75
CA GLN A 46 4.34 11.45 25.86
C GLN A 46 4.54 12.07 24.50
N TYR A 47 5.51 11.58 23.72
CA TYR A 47 5.74 12.01 22.33
C TYR A 47 4.50 11.76 21.47
N LEU A 48 3.91 10.55 21.53
CA LEU A 48 2.72 10.23 20.74
C LEU A 48 1.51 11.11 21.12
N ARG A 49 1.41 11.52 22.39
CA ARG A 49 0.37 12.48 22.81
C ARG A 49 0.63 13.89 22.30
N SER A 50 1.89 14.31 22.15
CA SER A 50 2.24 15.62 21.62
C SER A 50 1.90 15.76 20.13
N LEU A 51 1.79 14.65 19.40
CA LEU A 51 1.36 14.63 18.01
C LEU A 51 -0.17 14.81 17.83
N LYS A 52 -0.93 14.87 18.92
CA LYS A 52 -2.37 15.12 18.86
C LYS A 52 -2.63 16.59 18.68
N GLU A 53 -3.06 16.94 17.50
CA GLU A 53 -3.40 18.30 17.14
C GLU A 53 -4.90 18.45 16.89
N PRO A 54 -5.50 19.58 17.22
CA PRO A 54 -6.85 19.91 16.77
C PRO A 54 -6.86 20.09 15.24
N LEU A 55 -8.05 20.06 14.64
CA LEU A 55 -8.19 20.37 13.23
C LEU A 55 -7.65 21.78 12.97
N PRO A 56 -6.63 21.96 12.10
CA PRO A 56 -6.09 23.29 11.81
C PRO A 56 -7.09 24.11 10.99
N GLU A 57 -7.20 25.39 11.32
CA GLU A 57 -8.07 26.33 10.58
C GLU A 57 -7.41 26.82 9.28
N VAL A 58 -6.08 26.74 9.19
CA VAL A 58 -5.29 27.16 8.03
C VAL A 58 -4.34 26.02 7.62
N GLY A 59 -4.00 25.98 6.32
CA GLY A 59 -3.03 25.01 5.81
C GLY A 59 -1.62 25.23 6.39
N GLY A 60 -0.85 24.14 6.49
CA GLY A 60 0.55 24.18 6.91
C GLY A 60 1.51 24.43 5.75
N ASP A 61 2.76 24.75 6.08
CA ASP A 61 3.85 24.83 5.12
C ASP A 61 4.22 23.44 4.61
N PHE A 62 4.28 23.25 3.29
CA PHE A 62 4.50 21.94 2.68
C PHE A 62 5.88 21.37 2.99
N ALA A 63 6.93 22.20 3.01
CA ALA A 63 8.28 21.76 3.31
C ALA A 63 8.38 21.28 4.77
N GLN A 64 7.74 21.97 5.71
CA GLN A 64 7.67 21.55 7.12
C GLN A 64 6.92 20.22 7.28
N LEU A 65 5.83 20.00 6.53
CA LEU A 65 5.11 18.71 6.53
C LEU A 65 5.98 17.58 6.02
N LEU A 66 6.76 17.81 4.95
CA LEU A 66 7.73 16.83 4.47
C LEU A 66 8.80 16.51 5.53
N ASP A 67 9.37 17.54 6.16
CA ASP A 67 10.38 17.36 7.19
C ASP A 67 9.81 16.59 8.39
N THR A 68 8.59 16.89 8.82
CA THR A 68 7.90 16.12 9.86
C THR A 68 7.78 14.63 9.46
N VAL A 69 7.38 14.33 8.23
CA VAL A 69 7.23 12.94 7.79
C VAL A 69 8.58 12.23 7.73
N PHE A 70 9.59 12.84 7.10
CA PHE A 70 10.86 12.17 6.84
C PHE A 70 11.81 12.16 8.03
N HIS A 71 11.80 13.19 8.89
CA HIS A 71 12.72 13.33 10.00
C HIS A 71 12.14 12.93 11.36
N ASP A 72 10.84 13.19 11.57
CA ASP A 72 10.23 12.98 12.88
C ASP A 72 9.42 11.67 12.96
N LEU A 73 8.64 11.33 11.93
CA LEU A 73 7.70 10.21 11.98
C LEU A 73 8.27 8.92 11.40
N ALA A 74 8.80 8.96 10.17
CA ALA A 74 9.28 7.75 9.49
C ALA A 74 10.40 7.03 10.25
N PRO A 75 11.40 7.72 10.85
CA PRO A 75 12.47 7.07 11.59
C PRO A 75 12.01 6.32 12.85
N LEU A 76 10.86 6.69 13.41
CA LEU A 76 10.27 6.03 14.58
C LEU A 76 9.42 4.80 14.23
N SER A 77 9.56 4.28 13.01
CA SER A 77 8.83 3.13 12.52
C SER A 77 9.77 1.98 12.19
N LEU A 78 9.26 0.75 12.24
CA LEU A 78 9.97 -0.41 11.70
C LEU A 78 10.27 -0.17 10.21
N ASN A 79 11.54 -0.31 9.82
CA ASN A 79 12.01 -0.08 8.45
C ASN A 79 12.26 -1.40 7.70
N PRO A 80 11.29 -1.93 6.93
CA PRO A 80 11.48 -3.16 6.16
C PRO A 80 12.51 -3.03 5.02
N ALA A 81 12.92 -1.80 4.67
CA ALA A 81 13.96 -1.57 3.66
C ALA A 81 15.38 -1.58 4.24
N SER A 82 15.54 -1.59 5.58
CA SER A 82 16.85 -1.68 6.24
C SER A 82 17.51 -3.03 5.93
N PRO A 83 18.86 -3.05 5.70
CA PRO A 83 19.59 -4.29 5.47
C PRO A 83 19.50 -5.32 6.61
N GLY A 84 19.19 -4.86 7.82
CA GLY A 84 18.99 -5.72 8.98
C GLY A 84 17.61 -6.40 9.06
N PHE A 85 16.67 -6.09 8.14
CA PHE A 85 15.34 -6.67 8.18
C PHE A 85 15.34 -8.10 7.62
N MET A 86 15.16 -9.08 8.50
CA MET A 86 15.14 -10.50 8.15
C MET A 86 13.88 -11.21 8.68
N GLY A 87 12.88 -10.47 9.09
CA GLY A 87 11.62 -11.00 9.62
C GLY A 87 10.46 -10.86 8.63
N TYR A 88 9.46 -11.71 8.78
CA TYR A 88 8.21 -11.65 8.01
C TYR A 88 8.39 -11.80 6.48
N VAL A 89 7.42 -11.32 5.71
CA VAL A 89 7.39 -11.39 4.24
C VAL A 89 7.73 -10.06 3.55
N PRO A 90 7.33 -8.89 4.11
CA PRO A 90 7.51 -7.61 3.42
C PRO A 90 8.99 -7.25 3.25
N GLY A 91 9.29 -6.58 2.15
CA GLY A 91 10.56 -5.95 1.85
C GLY A 91 10.41 -4.45 1.63
N GLY A 92 11.49 -3.79 1.28
CA GLY A 92 11.46 -2.39 0.86
C GLY A 92 10.66 -2.20 -0.42
N GLY A 93 10.07 -1.02 -0.59
CA GLY A 93 9.43 -0.60 -1.83
C GLY A 93 10.45 -0.37 -2.94
N ILE A 94 9.97 -0.34 -4.19
CA ILE A 94 10.76 0.09 -5.35
C ILE A 94 10.26 1.45 -5.82
N PHE A 95 11.17 2.32 -6.23
CA PHE A 95 10.82 3.68 -6.63
C PHE A 95 9.85 3.73 -7.83
N HIS A 96 9.94 2.76 -8.73
CA HIS A 96 8.99 2.63 -9.85
C HIS A 96 7.53 2.49 -9.38
N ALA A 97 7.28 1.79 -8.26
CA ALA A 97 5.94 1.67 -7.70
C ALA A 97 5.45 3.02 -7.15
N ALA A 98 6.32 3.80 -6.49
CA ALA A 98 5.96 5.14 -6.03
C ALA A 98 5.58 6.08 -7.20
N LEU A 99 6.28 6.00 -8.33
CA LEU A 99 5.90 6.75 -9.55
C LEU A 99 4.57 6.26 -10.13
N ALA A 100 4.32 4.95 -10.11
CA ALA A 100 3.04 4.40 -10.56
C ALA A 100 1.88 4.88 -9.69
N ASP A 101 2.08 4.96 -8.37
CA ASP A 101 1.08 5.49 -7.43
C ASP A 101 0.83 6.99 -7.67
N LEU A 102 1.87 7.79 -7.92
CA LEU A 102 1.72 9.19 -8.30
C LEU A 102 0.86 9.34 -9.56
N ILE A 103 1.14 8.56 -10.61
CA ILE A 103 0.35 8.56 -11.85
C ILE A 103 -1.09 8.13 -11.58
N SER A 104 -1.28 7.03 -10.84
CA SER A 104 -2.60 6.48 -10.54
C SER A 104 -3.47 7.49 -9.78
N ASN A 105 -2.91 8.11 -8.74
CA ASN A 105 -3.63 9.12 -7.94
C ASN A 105 -3.92 10.40 -8.74
N THR A 106 -3.01 10.81 -9.63
CA THR A 106 -3.21 11.97 -10.50
C THR A 106 -4.31 11.72 -11.53
N LEU A 107 -4.32 10.55 -12.16
CA LEU A 107 -5.34 10.18 -13.14
C LEU A 107 -6.70 9.95 -12.50
N ASN A 108 -6.72 9.39 -11.31
CA ASN A 108 -7.90 9.12 -10.48
C ASN A 108 -9.08 8.52 -11.27
N ARG A 109 -8.82 7.44 -12.03
CA ARG A 109 -9.85 6.79 -12.85
C ARG A 109 -10.57 5.70 -12.06
N TYR A 110 -11.90 5.68 -12.18
CA TYR A 110 -12.71 4.65 -11.56
C TYR A 110 -12.63 3.34 -12.35
N THR A 111 -12.01 2.32 -11.76
CA THR A 111 -11.79 1.00 -12.38
C THR A 111 -12.72 -0.11 -11.83
N GLY A 112 -13.63 0.22 -10.92
CA GLY A 112 -14.53 -0.74 -10.30
C GLY A 112 -15.57 -1.36 -11.25
N VAL A 113 -15.75 -0.79 -12.45
CA VAL A 113 -16.63 -1.32 -13.50
C VAL A 113 -15.85 -1.38 -14.81
N ALA A 114 -15.66 -2.60 -15.32
CA ALA A 114 -14.84 -2.83 -16.52
C ALA A 114 -15.31 -2.02 -17.75
N GLY A 115 -16.62 -1.83 -17.93
CA GLY A 115 -17.16 -1.04 -19.03
C GLY A 115 -16.84 0.46 -18.98
N VAL A 116 -16.48 0.97 -17.81
CA VAL A 116 -16.12 2.39 -17.61
C VAL A 116 -14.62 2.65 -17.81
N ALA A 117 -13.79 1.67 -17.51
CA ALA A 117 -12.32 1.77 -17.68
C ALA A 117 -11.73 0.49 -18.34
N PRO A 118 -12.17 0.15 -19.57
CA PRO A 118 -11.85 -1.15 -20.16
C PRO A 118 -10.34 -1.38 -20.35
N ALA A 119 -9.58 -0.36 -20.74
CA ALA A 119 -8.15 -0.49 -20.95
C ALA A 119 -7.37 -0.69 -19.65
N LEU A 120 -7.73 0.00 -18.58
CA LEU A 120 -7.09 -0.16 -17.27
C LEU A 120 -7.44 -1.51 -16.64
N ASN A 121 -8.69 -1.97 -16.78
CA ASN A 121 -9.09 -3.31 -16.36
C ASN A 121 -8.37 -4.41 -17.16
N GLN A 122 -8.12 -4.19 -18.48
CA GLN A 122 -7.34 -5.13 -19.26
C GLN A 122 -5.87 -5.17 -18.83
N LEU A 123 -5.31 -4.04 -18.41
CA LEU A 123 -3.96 -4.00 -17.86
C LEU A 123 -3.84 -4.88 -16.61
N GLU A 124 -4.77 -4.75 -15.65
CA GLU A 124 -4.82 -5.63 -14.47
C GLU A 124 -4.96 -7.10 -14.85
N ALA A 125 -5.88 -7.42 -15.76
CA ALA A 125 -6.08 -8.79 -16.23
C ALA A 125 -4.82 -9.39 -16.85
N ASN A 126 -4.01 -8.59 -17.56
CA ASN A 126 -2.73 -9.04 -18.10
C ASN A 126 -1.73 -9.35 -16.99
N VAL A 127 -1.59 -8.47 -15.99
CA VAL A 127 -0.69 -8.68 -14.86
C VAL A 127 -1.08 -9.94 -14.07
N VAL A 128 -2.37 -10.11 -13.79
CA VAL A 128 -2.87 -11.32 -13.11
C VAL A 128 -2.56 -12.58 -13.93
N ARG A 129 -2.73 -12.52 -15.27
CA ARG A 129 -2.41 -13.65 -16.14
C ARG A 129 -0.92 -13.98 -16.14
N TRP A 130 -0.04 -12.98 -16.11
CA TRP A 130 1.41 -13.20 -16.01
C TRP A 130 1.77 -13.87 -14.67
N LEU A 131 1.17 -13.44 -13.56
CA LEU A 131 1.36 -14.08 -12.27
C LEU A 131 0.87 -15.54 -12.29
N CYS A 132 -0.29 -15.81 -12.88
CA CYS A 132 -0.78 -17.18 -13.07
C CYS A 132 0.21 -18.04 -13.85
N GLN A 133 0.79 -17.52 -14.92
CA GLN A 133 1.81 -18.23 -15.74
C GLN A 133 3.07 -18.53 -14.93
N ILE A 134 3.59 -17.55 -14.19
CA ILE A 134 4.77 -17.72 -13.33
C ILE A 134 4.54 -18.81 -12.28
N MET A 135 3.33 -18.86 -11.72
CA MET A 135 2.95 -19.85 -10.71
C MET A 135 2.52 -21.20 -11.27
N GLY A 136 2.52 -21.39 -12.59
CA GLY A 136 2.14 -22.64 -13.25
C GLY A 136 0.64 -22.94 -13.24
N TYR A 137 -0.20 -21.94 -13.07
CA TYR A 137 -1.67 -22.12 -13.18
C TYR A 137 -2.10 -22.38 -14.63
N PRO A 138 -3.24 -23.09 -14.84
CA PRO A 138 -3.77 -23.33 -16.17
C PRO A 138 -4.15 -22.00 -16.87
N GLU A 139 -4.18 -22.04 -18.21
CA GLU A 139 -4.46 -20.85 -19.03
C GLU A 139 -5.82 -20.19 -18.71
N GLN A 140 -6.78 -21.00 -18.27
CA GLN A 140 -8.12 -20.53 -17.89
C GLN A 140 -8.17 -19.86 -16.51
N ALA A 141 -7.09 -19.93 -15.73
CA ALA A 141 -7.04 -19.31 -14.42
C ALA A 141 -7.30 -17.80 -14.52
N ARG A 142 -8.05 -17.30 -13.57
CA ARG A 142 -8.41 -15.89 -13.43
C ARG A 142 -8.22 -15.46 -11.99
N GLY A 143 -8.14 -14.17 -11.78
CA GLY A 143 -7.98 -13.58 -10.46
C GLY A 143 -8.18 -12.07 -10.51
N PHE A 144 -7.88 -11.44 -9.40
CA PHE A 144 -7.89 -9.99 -9.25
C PHE A 144 -6.87 -9.60 -8.18
N LEU A 145 -6.40 -8.36 -8.23
CA LEU A 145 -5.52 -7.81 -7.21
C LEU A 145 -6.36 -7.35 -6.00
N THR A 146 -5.80 -7.53 -4.81
CA THR A 146 -6.45 -7.16 -3.55
C THR A 146 -5.61 -6.13 -2.80
N SER A 147 -6.21 -5.47 -1.81
CA SER A 147 -5.52 -4.51 -0.95
C SER A 147 -4.49 -5.13 0.01
N GLY A 148 -4.39 -6.47 0.05
CA GLY A 148 -3.39 -7.16 0.88
C GLY A 148 -3.67 -8.65 1.04
N GLY A 149 -2.67 -9.37 1.59
CA GLY A 149 -2.68 -10.83 1.72
C GLY A 149 -3.85 -11.40 2.51
N SER A 150 -4.35 -10.68 3.51
CA SER A 150 -5.52 -11.15 4.28
C SER A 150 -6.77 -11.25 3.41
N LEU A 151 -7.03 -10.26 2.56
CA LEU A 151 -8.16 -10.29 1.63
C LEU A 151 -7.93 -11.31 0.51
N ALA A 152 -6.69 -11.46 0.04
CA ALA A 152 -6.34 -12.48 -0.95
C ALA A 152 -6.62 -13.90 -0.41
N ASN A 153 -6.18 -14.21 0.81
CA ASN A 153 -6.44 -15.49 1.45
C ASN A 153 -7.93 -15.72 1.69
N TRP A 154 -8.64 -14.69 2.17
CA TRP A 154 -10.08 -14.76 2.35
C TRP A 154 -10.80 -15.07 1.02
N SER A 155 -10.48 -14.35 -0.04
CA SER A 155 -11.07 -14.56 -1.37
C SER A 155 -10.80 -15.96 -1.90
N GLY A 156 -9.57 -16.47 -1.73
CA GLY A 156 -9.22 -17.83 -2.13
C GLY A 156 -10.00 -18.90 -1.35
N LEU A 157 -10.11 -18.75 -0.04
CA LEU A 157 -10.85 -19.70 0.82
C LEU A 157 -12.35 -19.68 0.53
N VAL A 158 -12.96 -18.50 0.36
CA VAL A 158 -14.38 -18.38 0.01
C VAL A 158 -14.65 -18.97 -1.37
N THR A 159 -13.78 -18.72 -2.35
CA THR A 159 -13.89 -19.30 -3.69
C THR A 159 -13.79 -20.83 -3.63
N ALA A 160 -12.83 -21.37 -2.90
CA ALA A 160 -12.66 -22.80 -2.72
C ALA A 160 -13.86 -23.44 -2.02
N ARG A 161 -14.38 -22.82 -0.97
CA ARG A 161 -15.59 -23.25 -0.27
C ARG A 161 -16.77 -23.33 -1.22
N HIS A 162 -17.04 -22.27 -1.95
CA HIS A 162 -18.16 -22.21 -2.91
C HIS A 162 -18.01 -23.28 -4.00
N ALA A 163 -16.82 -23.43 -4.57
CA ALA A 163 -16.57 -24.38 -5.65
C ALA A 163 -16.66 -25.86 -5.21
N LYS A 164 -16.35 -26.16 -3.93
CA LYS A 164 -16.30 -27.53 -3.42
C LYS A 164 -17.56 -27.97 -2.68
N LEU A 165 -18.24 -27.04 -2.00
CA LEU A 165 -19.35 -27.36 -1.08
C LEU A 165 -20.65 -26.67 -1.51
N GLY A 166 -20.62 -25.73 -2.44
CA GLY A 166 -21.78 -24.93 -2.83
C GLY A 166 -22.35 -24.16 -1.62
N GLU A 167 -23.67 -24.28 -1.41
CA GLU A 167 -24.35 -23.63 -0.28
C GLU A 167 -24.30 -24.44 1.02
N ASP A 168 -24.05 -25.75 0.95
CA ASP A 168 -23.96 -26.63 2.13
C ASP A 168 -22.54 -26.61 2.71
N SER A 169 -22.20 -25.51 3.36
CA SER A 169 -20.88 -25.35 4.02
C SER A 169 -20.91 -25.52 5.55
N ALA A 170 -22.06 -25.91 6.13
CA ALA A 170 -22.22 -25.98 7.59
C ALA A 170 -21.29 -27.00 8.28
N ARG A 171 -20.80 -28.01 7.55
CA ARG A 171 -19.86 -29.02 8.03
C ARG A 171 -18.48 -28.91 7.38
N ALA A 172 -18.17 -27.74 6.79
CA ALA A 172 -16.85 -27.52 6.20
C ALA A 172 -15.75 -27.48 7.27
N GLU A 173 -14.64 -28.11 6.98
CA GLU A 173 -13.46 -28.08 7.83
C GLU A 173 -12.27 -27.56 7.04
N ILE A 174 -11.44 -26.74 7.69
CA ILE A 174 -10.19 -26.21 7.15
C ILE A 174 -9.05 -26.71 8.05
N TYR A 175 -8.12 -27.46 7.47
CA TYR A 175 -6.93 -27.93 8.17
C TYR A 175 -5.78 -26.97 7.93
N THR A 176 -5.15 -26.49 9.00
CA THR A 176 -4.02 -25.57 8.94
C THR A 176 -3.10 -25.82 10.15
N SER A 177 -1.88 -25.27 10.12
CA SER A 177 -0.98 -25.34 11.27
C SER A 177 -1.28 -24.22 12.28
N ASP A 178 -0.82 -24.38 13.51
CA ASP A 178 -0.86 -23.36 14.56
C ASP A 178 0.06 -22.16 14.26
N GLN A 179 0.98 -22.31 13.31
CA GLN A 179 1.87 -21.26 12.82
C GLN A 179 1.29 -20.47 11.65
N ALA A 180 0.10 -20.83 11.14
CA ALA A 180 -0.51 -20.11 10.04
C ALA A 180 -0.91 -18.68 10.46
N HIS A 181 -0.75 -17.73 9.54
CA HIS A 181 -1.17 -16.37 9.78
C HIS A 181 -2.66 -16.31 10.15
N HIS A 182 -3.01 -15.48 11.12
CA HIS A 182 -4.36 -15.39 11.70
C HIS A 182 -5.49 -15.09 10.68
N CYS A 183 -5.15 -14.58 9.49
CA CYS A 183 -6.15 -14.34 8.42
C CYS A 183 -6.81 -15.64 7.96
N VAL A 184 -6.15 -16.80 8.05
CA VAL A 184 -6.75 -18.09 7.69
C VAL A 184 -7.89 -18.44 8.64
N ALA A 185 -7.65 -18.33 9.95
CA ALA A 185 -8.68 -18.56 10.95
C ALA A 185 -9.84 -17.53 10.86
N LYS A 186 -9.54 -16.29 10.48
CA LYS A 186 -10.59 -15.27 10.23
C LYS A 186 -11.43 -15.58 9.00
N ALA A 187 -10.82 -16.09 7.94
CA ALA A 187 -11.52 -16.45 6.70
C ALA A 187 -12.38 -17.71 6.83
N ALA A 188 -12.09 -18.56 7.83
CA ALA A 188 -12.84 -19.78 8.11
C ALA A 188 -14.16 -19.53 8.88
N ARG A 189 -14.33 -18.34 9.45
CA ARG A 189 -15.54 -17.91 10.20
C ARG A 189 -16.59 -17.30 9.29
#